data_709fc565eedefa34124b3a5ce22942ca
#
_entry.id   709fc565eedefa34124b3a5ce22942ca
#
_cell.length_a   1.000
_cell.length_b   1.000
_cell.length_c   1.000
_cell.angle_alpha   90.00
_cell.angle_beta   90.00
_cell.angle_gamma   90.00
#
_symmetry.space_group_name_H-M   'P 1'
#
loop_
_entity.id
_entity.type
_entity.pdbx_description
1 polymer ?
#
loop_
_entity_poly.entity_id
_entity_poly.type
_entity_poly.pdbx_seq_one_letter_code
_entity_poly.pdbx_strand_id
1 'polypeptide(L)'
;MKAYRIAILYRYLLENTCKGHTVNADNIVEHYENAGNPYEIKAIYRDLHDLEKIDGITLHYDGRTKGWWIEQEGLTPNELRLIVDSIQASKFITQERAKSITAKVLKQTDRYTRASLNRQSYVAGRVRSMNDSVVDEADKLHEAIASNSKVSFRYFHYTPSKERQYSKSGERYIVSPYALQWNDGNYYLYAYVSEKKDFRTFRVDRMEKIAVLPEKREGKEAFDKVDLNEYQSAVFNMFVKPEKEYTVKLRCINSLADVIIDRFGKDVMLIPDGNDHFTVSVRIQATDPFFGWVCSFGRRMKILHPPAVVQEMDEFLKKITEMYKDEGKM
;
A
#
# COMPACT_ATOMS: atom_id res chain seq x y z
N MET A 1 -37.28 8.36 24.87
CA MET A 1 -37.77 7.09 24.27
C MET A 1 -37.78 7.10 22.72
N LYS A 2 -38.36 8.13 22.03
CA LYS A 2 -38.44 8.16 20.55
C LYS A 2 -37.07 8.15 19.85
N ALA A 3 -36.12 8.99 20.26
CA ALA A 3 -34.77 9.05 19.65
C ALA A 3 -34.03 7.74 19.80
N TYR A 4 -34.13 7.06 20.92
CA TYR A 4 -33.52 5.73 21.13
C TYR A 4 -34.09 4.69 20.18
N ARG A 5 -35.39 4.71 19.94
CA ARG A 5 -36.06 3.79 19.01
C ARG A 5 -35.64 4.02 17.57
N ILE A 6 -35.58 5.29 17.12
CA ILE A 6 -35.09 5.64 15.77
C ILE A 6 -33.65 5.20 15.59
N ALA A 7 -32.78 5.34 16.60
CA ALA A 7 -31.40 4.90 16.52
C ALA A 7 -31.28 3.36 16.36
N ILE A 8 -32.12 2.59 17.06
CA ILE A 8 -32.18 1.11 16.90
C ILE A 8 -32.65 0.77 15.50
N LEU A 9 -33.73 1.40 15.01
CA LEU A 9 -34.27 1.18 13.67
C LEU A 9 -33.21 1.48 12.60
N TYR A 10 -32.56 2.62 12.67
CA TYR A 10 -31.49 3.02 11.75
C TYR A 10 -30.38 1.97 11.71
N ARG A 11 -29.89 1.56 12.87
CA ARG A 11 -28.85 0.55 12.99
C ARG A 11 -29.27 -0.81 12.40
N TYR A 12 -30.52 -1.21 12.67
CA TYR A 12 -31.09 -2.44 12.13
C TYR A 12 -31.17 -2.41 10.60
N LEU A 13 -31.63 -1.29 10.04
CA LEU A 13 -31.69 -1.10 8.58
C LEU A 13 -30.31 -1.11 7.94
N LEU A 14 -29.36 -0.38 8.51
CA LEU A 14 -27.96 -0.34 8.02
C LEU A 14 -27.32 -1.72 7.96
N GLU A 15 -27.60 -2.57 8.95
CA GLU A 15 -26.98 -3.89 9.04
C GLU A 15 -27.67 -4.94 8.17
N ASN A 16 -29.00 -4.82 8.01
CA ASN A 16 -29.85 -5.87 7.43
C ASN A 16 -30.44 -5.54 6.08
N THR A 17 -30.15 -4.37 5.50
CA THR A 17 -30.72 -3.96 4.22
C THR A 17 -29.67 -3.40 3.26
N CYS A 18 -29.92 -3.57 1.98
CA CYS A 18 -29.23 -2.92 0.87
C CYS A 18 -30.10 -3.03 -0.38
N LYS A 19 -29.67 -2.44 -1.50
CA LYS A 19 -30.37 -2.59 -2.78
C LYS A 19 -30.55 -4.07 -3.14
N GLY A 20 -31.81 -4.50 -3.22
CA GLY A 20 -32.19 -5.91 -3.49
C GLY A 20 -32.44 -6.75 -2.23
N HIS A 21 -32.15 -6.24 -1.03
CA HIS A 21 -32.46 -6.89 0.24
C HIS A 21 -33.20 -5.92 1.15
N THR A 22 -34.50 -6.09 1.24
CA THR A 22 -35.41 -5.24 1.99
C THR A 22 -35.90 -5.90 3.27
N VAL A 23 -36.35 -5.13 4.23
CA VAL A 23 -37.10 -5.59 5.41
C VAL A 23 -38.49 -4.95 5.41
N ASN A 24 -39.52 -5.74 5.70
CA ASN A 24 -40.88 -5.24 5.86
C ASN A 24 -41.16 -4.85 7.32
N ALA A 25 -42.36 -4.29 7.58
CA ALA A 25 -42.72 -3.86 8.91
C ALA A 25 -42.76 -5.00 9.94
N ASP A 26 -43.14 -6.20 9.49
CA ASP A 26 -43.22 -7.37 10.39
C ASP A 26 -41.84 -7.83 10.83
N ASN A 27 -40.83 -7.79 9.93
CA ASN A 27 -39.44 -8.07 10.29
C ASN A 27 -38.90 -7.09 11.32
N ILE A 28 -39.30 -5.82 11.23
CA ILE A 28 -38.89 -4.77 12.17
C ILE A 28 -39.58 -5.00 13.53
N VAL A 29 -40.87 -5.36 13.55
CA VAL A 29 -41.60 -5.72 14.79
C VAL A 29 -40.90 -6.88 15.47
N GLU A 30 -40.65 -7.99 14.74
CA GLU A 30 -39.97 -9.16 15.29
C GLU A 30 -38.59 -8.81 15.89
N HIS A 31 -37.84 -7.96 15.20
CA HIS A 31 -36.54 -7.49 15.72
C HIS A 31 -36.69 -6.76 17.07
N TYR A 32 -37.68 -5.90 17.22
CA TYR A 32 -37.93 -5.19 18.48
C TYR A 32 -38.41 -6.11 19.57
N GLU A 33 -39.28 -7.07 19.27
CA GLU A 33 -39.75 -8.08 20.21
C GLU A 33 -38.60 -8.92 20.76
N ASN A 34 -37.73 -9.41 19.85
CA ASN A 34 -36.54 -10.17 20.23
C ASN A 34 -35.53 -9.36 21.07
N ALA A 35 -35.51 -8.04 20.90
CA ALA A 35 -34.73 -7.12 21.74
C ALA A 35 -35.38 -6.76 23.08
N GLY A 36 -36.54 -7.35 23.41
CA GLY A 36 -37.27 -7.08 24.64
C GLY A 36 -38.00 -5.72 24.69
N ASN A 37 -38.22 -5.12 23.52
CA ASN A 37 -38.83 -3.81 23.35
C ASN A 37 -39.97 -3.87 22.31
N PRO A 38 -41.09 -4.52 22.59
CA PRO A 38 -42.20 -4.65 21.64
C PRO A 38 -42.82 -3.29 21.33
N TYR A 39 -43.05 -3.03 20.05
CA TYR A 39 -43.67 -1.81 19.54
C TYR A 39 -44.79 -2.12 18.56
N GLU A 40 -45.84 -1.29 18.59
CA GLU A 40 -46.92 -1.38 17.61
C GLU A 40 -46.42 -1.00 16.21
N ILE A 41 -46.94 -1.69 15.21
CA ILE A 41 -46.60 -1.50 13.79
C ILE A 41 -46.80 -0.04 13.33
N LYS A 42 -47.81 0.65 13.86
CA LYS A 42 -48.06 2.09 13.59
C LYS A 42 -46.95 2.99 14.08
N ALA A 43 -46.25 2.60 15.14
CA ALA A 43 -45.10 3.34 15.66
C ALA A 43 -43.89 3.20 14.73
N ILE A 44 -43.72 2.01 14.16
CA ILE A 44 -42.63 1.74 13.18
C ILE A 44 -42.79 2.58 11.93
N TYR A 45 -44.00 2.65 11.35
CA TYR A 45 -44.25 3.52 10.18
C TYR A 45 -43.96 5.00 10.47
N ARG A 46 -44.28 5.48 11.66
CA ARG A 46 -43.94 6.84 12.06
C ARG A 46 -42.43 7.05 12.19
N ASP A 47 -41.73 6.07 12.73
CA ASP A 47 -40.29 6.14 12.88
C ASP A 47 -39.55 6.06 11.55
N LEU A 48 -40.02 5.24 10.60
CA LEU A 48 -39.52 5.19 9.21
C LEU A 48 -39.70 6.55 8.52
N HIS A 49 -40.87 7.17 8.65
CA HIS A 49 -41.12 8.50 8.11
C HIS A 49 -40.27 9.60 8.77
N ASP A 50 -40.01 9.49 10.09
CA ASP A 50 -39.13 10.44 10.77
C ASP A 50 -37.64 10.20 10.39
N LEU A 51 -37.26 8.95 10.18
CA LEU A 51 -35.92 8.59 9.70
C LEU A 51 -35.61 9.19 8.31
N GLU A 52 -36.60 9.16 7.42
CA GLU A 52 -36.51 9.73 6.07
C GLU A 52 -36.27 11.25 6.05
N LYS A 53 -36.63 11.96 7.14
CA LYS A 53 -36.43 13.41 7.29
C LYS A 53 -35.06 13.80 7.82
N ILE A 54 -34.25 12.82 8.24
CA ILE A 54 -32.91 13.08 8.79
C ILE A 54 -31.96 13.31 7.60
N ASP A 55 -31.30 14.45 7.63
CA ASP A 55 -30.30 14.78 6.61
C ASP A 55 -29.18 13.72 6.56
N GLY A 56 -28.77 13.35 5.35
CA GLY A 56 -27.77 12.29 5.14
C GLY A 56 -28.33 10.85 5.21
N ILE A 57 -29.66 10.66 5.37
CA ILE A 57 -30.29 9.34 5.34
C ILE A 57 -31.21 9.24 4.13
N THR A 58 -30.94 8.29 3.24
CA THR A 58 -31.78 7.98 2.10
C THR A 58 -32.46 6.61 2.30
N LEU A 59 -33.77 6.65 2.57
CA LEU A 59 -34.59 5.47 2.78
C LEU A 59 -35.39 5.18 1.50
N HIS A 60 -35.36 3.96 1.02
CA HIS A 60 -36.08 3.51 -0.15
C HIS A 60 -37.15 2.48 0.21
N TYR A 61 -38.30 2.56 -0.47
CA TYR A 61 -39.38 1.58 -0.37
C TYR A 61 -39.52 0.79 -1.67
N ASP A 62 -39.47 -0.53 -1.60
CA ASP A 62 -39.74 -1.43 -2.74
C ASP A 62 -41.16 -1.97 -2.63
N GLY A 63 -42.03 -1.53 -3.55
CA GLY A 63 -43.43 -1.96 -3.59
C GLY A 63 -43.64 -3.44 -3.93
N ARG A 64 -42.65 -4.13 -4.53
CA ARG A 64 -42.72 -5.56 -4.85
C ARG A 64 -42.55 -6.42 -3.60
N THR A 65 -41.56 -6.07 -2.78
CA THR A 65 -41.30 -6.78 -1.52
C THR A 65 -42.05 -6.20 -0.34
N LYS A 66 -42.71 -5.06 -0.51
CA LYS A 66 -43.37 -4.24 0.53
C LYS A 66 -42.39 -3.94 1.69
N GLY A 67 -41.14 -3.69 1.37
CA GLY A 67 -40.08 -3.52 2.34
C GLY A 67 -39.24 -2.27 2.08
N TRP A 68 -38.49 -1.89 3.10
CA TRP A 68 -37.57 -0.75 3.07
C TRP A 68 -36.13 -1.23 3.00
N TRP A 69 -35.28 -0.41 2.38
CA TRP A 69 -33.86 -0.51 2.47
C TRP A 69 -33.24 0.89 2.56
N ILE A 70 -32.13 0.98 3.25
CA ILE A 70 -31.41 2.24 3.41
C ILE A 70 -30.20 2.28 2.46
N GLU A 71 -30.06 3.41 1.77
CA GLU A 71 -28.86 3.66 0.98
C GLU A 71 -27.74 4.12 1.93
N GLN A 72 -26.65 3.39 1.94
CA GLN A 72 -25.51 3.77 2.75
C GLN A 72 -24.66 4.78 2.00
N GLU A 73 -24.55 5.98 2.54
CA GLU A 73 -23.52 6.91 2.11
C GLU A 73 -22.18 6.37 2.55
N GLY A 74 -21.30 6.05 1.61
CA GLY A 74 -19.99 5.51 1.92
C GLY A 74 -19.39 4.73 0.76
N LEU A 75 -18.53 3.80 1.11
CA LEU A 75 -17.83 2.99 0.11
C LEU A 75 -18.78 2.00 -0.58
N THR A 76 -18.77 2.00 -1.90
CA THR A 76 -19.47 1.00 -2.70
C THR A 76 -18.89 -0.41 -2.47
N PRO A 77 -19.64 -1.49 -2.77
CA PRO A 77 -19.12 -2.86 -2.66
C PRO A 77 -17.82 -3.09 -3.45
N ASN A 78 -17.64 -2.42 -4.60
CA ASN A 78 -16.42 -2.52 -5.39
C ASN A 78 -15.24 -1.80 -4.74
N GLU A 79 -15.45 -0.64 -4.15
CA GLU A 79 -14.42 0.10 -3.39
C GLU A 79 -14.03 -0.65 -2.12
N LEU A 80 -15.01 -1.21 -1.40
CA LEU A 80 -14.74 -2.07 -0.24
C LEU A 80 -13.92 -3.31 -0.65
N ARG A 81 -14.22 -3.93 -1.79
CA ARG A 81 -13.43 -5.04 -2.32
C ARG A 81 -12.00 -4.61 -2.58
N LEU A 82 -11.78 -3.49 -3.27
CA LEU A 82 -10.44 -2.96 -3.55
C LEU A 82 -9.65 -2.72 -2.26
N ILE A 83 -10.28 -2.16 -1.22
CA ILE A 83 -9.66 -1.94 0.09
C ILE A 83 -9.30 -3.28 0.75
N VAL A 84 -10.24 -4.24 0.80
CA VAL A 84 -10.01 -5.56 1.39
C VAL A 84 -8.89 -6.29 0.65
N ASP A 85 -8.90 -6.30 -0.68
CA ASP A 85 -7.88 -6.95 -1.49
C ASP A 85 -6.51 -6.28 -1.29
N SER A 86 -6.45 -4.96 -1.18
CA SER A 86 -5.23 -4.21 -0.88
C SER A 86 -4.65 -4.57 0.51
N ILE A 87 -5.51 -4.67 1.53
CA ILE A 87 -5.11 -5.11 2.88
C ILE A 87 -4.61 -6.56 2.83
N GLN A 88 -5.33 -7.45 2.15
CA GLN A 88 -4.95 -8.85 2.00
C GLN A 88 -3.70 -9.01 1.13
N ALA A 89 -3.47 -8.13 0.17
CA ALA A 89 -2.29 -8.10 -0.68
C ALA A 89 -1.05 -7.51 0.00
N SER A 90 -1.19 -6.79 1.10
CA SER A 90 -0.08 -6.14 1.79
C SER A 90 0.91 -7.16 2.36
N LYS A 91 2.20 -6.98 2.03
CA LYS A 91 3.32 -7.74 2.62
C LYS A 91 3.78 -7.14 3.95
N PHE A 92 3.38 -5.90 4.21
CA PHE A 92 3.85 -5.06 5.30
C PHE A 92 3.30 -5.45 6.67
N ILE A 93 2.08 -5.99 6.72
CA ILE A 93 1.39 -6.37 7.95
C ILE A 93 1.29 -7.89 8.10
N THR A 94 1.19 -8.36 9.34
CA THR A 94 1.00 -9.79 9.65
C THR A 94 -0.36 -10.29 9.17
N GLN A 95 -0.52 -11.60 9.10
CA GLN A 95 -1.80 -12.23 8.73
C GLN A 95 -2.91 -11.88 9.71
N GLU A 96 -2.59 -11.88 11.00
CA GLU A 96 -3.51 -11.56 12.10
C GLU A 96 -3.98 -10.10 12.00
N ARG A 97 -3.04 -9.18 11.78
CA ARG A 97 -3.36 -7.75 11.62
C ARG A 97 -4.22 -7.51 10.38
N ALA A 98 -3.89 -8.14 9.23
CA ALA A 98 -4.71 -8.06 8.02
C ALA A 98 -6.14 -8.56 8.25
N LYS A 99 -6.33 -9.72 8.90
CA LYS A 99 -7.66 -10.24 9.28
C LYS A 99 -8.41 -9.26 10.18
N SER A 100 -7.73 -8.71 11.20
CA SER A 100 -8.33 -7.76 12.14
C SER A 100 -8.81 -6.48 11.43
N ILE A 101 -7.97 -5.88 10.57
CA ILE A 101 -8.32 -4.66 9.83
C ILE A 101 -9.45 -4.96 8.84
N THR A 102 -9.37 -6.06 8.07
CA THR A 102 -10.44 -6.48 7.16
C THR A 102 -11.77 -6.63 7.88
N ALA A 103 -11.78 -7.28 9.06
CA ALA A 103 -13.00 -7.44 9.85
C ALA A 103 -13.59 -6.09 10.30
N LYS A 104 -12.76 -5.11 10.63
CA LYS A 104 -13.21 -3.74 10.98
C LYS A 104 -13.79 -3.01 9.77
N VAL A 105 -13.14 -3.11 8.61
CA VAL A 105 -13.63 -2.51 7.36
C VAL A 105 -14.98 -3.12 6.97
N LEU A 106 -15.10 -4.44 7.02
CA LEU A 106 -16.34 -5.14 6.68
C LEU A 106 -17.49 -4.90 7.67
N LYS A 107 -17.21 -4.45 8.90
CA LYS A 107 -18.26 -4.00 9.84
C LYS A 107 -18.92 -2.69 9.43
N GLN A 108 -18.33 -1.93 8.52
CA GLN A 108 -18.89 -0.67 8.01
C GLN A 108 -19.96 -0.88 6.93
N THR A 109 -20.27 -2.12 6.57
CA THR A 109 -21.25 -2.44 5.54
C THR A 109 -22.29 -3.45 6.02
N ASP A 110 -23.38 -3.59 5.25
CA ASP A 110 -24.46 -4.53 5.52
C ASP A 110 -23.98 -6.00 5.47
N ARG A 111 -24.79 -6.90 6.06
CA ARG A 111 -24.45 -8.33 6.19
C ARG A 111 -24.31 -9.04 4.86
N TYR A 112 -25.03 -8.61 3.81
CA TYR A 112 -25.06 -9.28 2.50
C TYR A 112 -23.79 -8.94 1.71
N THR A 113 -23.43 -7.66 1.67
CA THR A 113 -22.15 -7.17 1.11
C THR A 113 -20.97 -7.80 1.84
N ARG A 114 -21.00 -7.85 3.18
CA ARG A 114 -19.97 -8.50 4.01
C ARG A 114 -19.83 -9.98 3.68
N ALA A 115 -20.93 -10.73 3.54
CA ALA A 115 -20.90 -12.14 3.21
C ALA A 115 -20.36 -12.39 1.79
N SER A 116 -20.70 -11.53 0.83
CA SER A 116 -20.17 -11.58 -0.53
C SER A 116 -18.66 -11.38 -0.58
N LEU A 117 -18.16 -10.34 0.12
CA LEU A 117 -16.73 -10.00 0.15
C LEU A 117 -15.90 -11.07 0.87
N ASN A 118 -16.39 -11.64 1.97
CA ASN A 118 -15.69 -12.72 2.70
C ASN A 118 -15.48 -13.99 1.86
N ARG A 119 -16.37 -14.31 0.92
CA ARG A 119 -16.26 -15.50 0.06
C ARG A 119 -15.23 -15.34 -1.07
N GLN A 120 -14.89 -14.12 -1.45
CA GLN A 120 -14.10 -13.81 -2.64
C GLN A 120 -12.65 -13.42 -2.34
N SER A 121 -12.33 -13.09 -1.09
CA SER A 121 -10.98 -12.64 -0.71
C SER A 121 -10.07 -13.84 -0.45
N TYR A 122 -9.51 -14.41 -1.51
CA TYR A 122 -8.48 -15.44 -1.41
C TYR A 122 -7.17 -14.93 -2.00
N VAL A 123 -6.20 -14.61 -1.13
CA VAL A 123 -4.82 -14.30 -1.53
C VAL A 123 -3.93 -15.45 -1.10
N ALA A 124 -3.58 -16.33 -2.07
CA ALA A 124 -2.77 -17.51 -1.81
C ALA A 124 -1.33 -17.12 -1.42
N GLY A 125 -0.80 -17.81 -0.38
CA GLY A 125 0.63 -18.05 -0.16
C GLY A 125 1.58 -16.85 -0.07
N ARG A 126 1.11 -15.64 0.30
CA ARG A 126 2.01 -14.47 0.39
C ARG A 126 2.88 -14.53 1.64
N VAL A 127 4.19 -14.32 1.43
CA VAL A 127 5.12 -14.04 2.52
C VAL A 127 4.79 -12.66 3.09
N ARG A 128 4.43 -12.61 4.38
CA ARG A 128 4.06 -11.40 5.10
C ARG A 128 5.13 -11.02 6.12
N SER A 129 5.09 -9.79 6.59
CA SER A 129 5.91 -9.37 7.73
C SER A 129 5.63 -10.24 8.96
N MET A 130 6.68 -10.50 9.73
CA MET A 130 6.57 -11.14 11.04
C MET A 130 6.58 -10.13 12.20
N ASN A 131 6.49 -8.84 11.86
CA ASN A 131 6.55 -7.75 12.84
C ASN A 131 5.18 -7.09 12.98
N ASP A 132 4.48 -7.33 14.07
CA ASP A 132 3.15 -6.76 14.35
C ASP A 132 3.17 -5.26 14.69
N SER A 133 4.29 -4.75 15.21
CA SER A 133 4.42 -3.35 15.63
C SER A 133 4.63 -2.38 14.47
N VAL A 134 4.77 -2.87 13.24
CA VAL A 134 5.14 -2.04 12.07
C VAL A 134 4.17 -0.88 11.82
N VAL A 135 2.87 -1.11 11.99
CA VAL A 135 1.85 -0.06 11.79
C VAL A 135 2.00 1.03 12.86
N ASP A 136 2.12 0.62 14.12
CA ASP A 136 2.24 1.54 15.26
C ASP A 136 3.59 2.30 15.22
N GLU A 137 4.63 1.63 14.73
CA GLU A 137 5.94 2.27 14.51
C GLU A 137 5.91 3.26 13.32
N ALA A 138 5.12 3.00 12.27
CA ALA A 138 4.94 3.93 11.16
C ALA A 138 4.24 5.23 11.61
N ASP A 139 3.29 5.15 12.54
CA ASP A 139 2.61 6.33 13.10
C ASP A 139 3.60 7.29 13.79
N LYS A 140 4.58 6.75 14.52
CA LYS A 140 5.64 7.57 15.14
C LYS A 140 6.50 8.30 14.09
N LEU A 141 6.73 7.69 12.93
CA LEU A 141 7.44 8.34 11.84
C LEU A 141 6.62 9.47 11.22
N HIS A 142 5.29 9.27 11.05
CA HIS A 142 4.39 10.34 10.62
C HIS A 142 4.38 11.51 11.63
N GLU A 143 4.30 11.22 12.93
CA GLU A 143 4.38 12.22 13.99
C GLU A 143 5.71 13.02 13.92
N ALA A 144 6.84 12.33 13.77
CA ALA A 144 8.14 12.97 13.68
C ALA A 144 8.28 13.86 12.44
N ILE A 145 7.73 13.42 11.29
CA ILE A 145 7.71 14.21 10.07
C ILE A 145 6.85 15.46 10.27
N ALA A 146 5.66 15.33 10.84
CA ALA A 146 4.74 16.44 11.09
C ALA A 146 5.31 17.46 12.11
N SER A 147 5.98 16.98 13.18
CA SER A 147 6.56 17.82 14.22
C SER A 147 7.95 18.38 13.88
N ASN A 148 8.47 18.08 12.68
CA ASN A 148 9.82 18.48 12.25
C ASN A 148 10.92 17.99 13.20
N SER A 149 10.81 16.76 13.69
CA SER A 149 11.66 16.18 14.72
C SER A 149 12.53 15.03 14.18
N LYS A 150 13.70 14.82 14.79
CA LYS A 150 14.51 13.63 14.53
C LYS A 150 13.86 12.39 15.12
N VAL A 151 14.27 11.22 14.63
CA VAL A 151 13.90 9.92 15.20
C VAL A 151 15.13 9.11 15.52
N SER A 152 15.01 8.25 16.53
CA SER A 152 16.00 7.23 16.80
C SER A 152 15.37 5.85 16.77
N PHE A 153 16.11 4.85 16.27
CA PHE A 153 15.65 3.46 16.17
C PHE A 153 16.82 2.48 16.12
N ARG A 154 16.56 1.21 16.39
CA ARG A 154 17.46 0.11 16.05
C ARG A 154 17.06 -0.48 14.70
N TYR A 155 18.06 -0.89 13.90
CA TYR A 155 17.85 -1.46 12.58
C TYR A 155 18.43 -2.86 12.51
N PHE A 156 17.64 -3.82 11.99
CA PHE A 156 18.08 -5.20 11.90
C PHE A 156 17.91 -5.78 10.49
N HIS A 157 18.60 -6.87 10.24
CA HIS A 157 18.40 -7.76 9.10
C HIS A 157 18.31 -9.20 9.62
N TYR A 158 17.75 -10.08 8.80
CA TYR A 158 17.69 -11.52 9.17
C TYR A 158 18.96 -12.22 8.72
N THR A 159 19.46 -13.12 9.58
CA THR A 159 20.51 -14.09 9.25
C THR A 159 19.91 -15.24 8.44
N PRO A 160 20.75 -16.11 7.83
CA PRO A 160 20.29 -17.37 7.23
C PRO A 160 19.50 -18.27 8.20
N SER A 161 19.79 -18.23 9.49
CA SER A 161 19.02 -18.88 10.55
C SER A 161 17.69 -18.21 10.90
N LYS A 162 17.32 -17.13 10.19
CA LYS A 162 16.11 -16.31 10.41
C LYS A 162 16.10 -15.56 11.75
N GLU A 163 17.24 -15.40 12.39
CA GLU A 163 17.41 -14.59 13.58
C GLU A 163 17.65 -13.13 13.22
N ARG A 164 17.30 -12.20 14.13
CA ARG A 164 17.55 -10.77 13.95
C ARG A 164 18.99 -10.43 14.31
N GLN A 165 19.71 -9.89 13.35
CA GLN A 165 21.04 -9.34 13.55
C GLN A 165 20.97 -7.81 13.42
N TYR A 166 21.35 -7.11 14.48
CA TYR A 166 21.29 -5.65 14.49
C TYR A 166 22.48 -5.02 13.78
N SER A 167 22.21 -4.02 12.96
CA SER A 167 23.23 -3.18 12.34
C SER A 167 23.91 -2.30 13.40
N LYS A 168 25.11 -1.80 13.12
CA LYS A 168 25.93 -0.99 14.06
C LYS A 168 26.07 -1.64 15.43
N SER A 169 26.24 -2.96 15.50
CA SER A 169 26.35 -3.70 16.78
C SER A 169 25.20 -3.44 17.77
N GLY A 170 24.02 -3.06 17.25
CA GLY A 170 22.83 -2.78 18.06
C GLY A 170 22.69 -1.32 18.52
N GLU A 171 23.61 -0.45 18.14
CA GLU A 171 23.48 1.00 18.38
C GLU A 171 22.28 1.60 17.64
N ARG A 172 21.76 2.69 18.18
CA ARG A 172 20.62 3.39 17.57
C ARG A 172 21.08 4.27 16.41
N TYR A 173 20.29 4.23 15.34
CA TYR A 173 20.35 5.27 14.32
C TYR A 173 19.63 6.51 14.85
N ILE A 174 20.20 7.70 14.60
CA ILE A 174 19.55 9.00 14.80
C ILE A 174 19.50 9.66 13.42
N VAL A 175 18.29 9.92 12.91
CA VAL A 175 18.10 10.44 11.57
C VAL A 175 17.01 11.50 11.52
N SER A 176 17.03 12.33 10.49
CA SER A 176 16.00 13.32 10.19
C SER A 176 15.01 12.73 9.16
N PRO A 177 13.78 12.31 9.54
CA PRO A 177 12.80 11.70 8.65
C PRO A 177 12.17 12.75 7.74
N TYR A 178 12.06 12.48 6.43
CA TYR A 178 11.47 13.41 5.47
C TYR A 178 10.24 12.87 4.77
N ALA A 179 10.27 11.61 4.36
CA ALA A 179 9.14 10.99 3.69
C ALA A 179 9.01 9.52 4.03
N LEU A 180 7.76 9.02 4.04
CA LEU A 180 7.46 7.60 4.00
C LEU A 180 6.99 7.23 2.61
N GLN A 181 7.68 6.30 1.98
CA GLN A 181 7.40 5.85 0.62
C GLN A 181 6.91 4.41 0.64
N TRP A 182 5.86 4.14 -0.13
CA TRP A 182 5.37 2.79 -0.35
C TRP A 182 5.96 2.23 -1.64
N ASN A 183 6.70 1.12 -1.55
CA ASN A 183 7.27 0.46 -2.71
C ASN A 183 7.28 -1.06 -2.53
N ASP A 184 6.82 -1.80 -3.55
CA ASP A 184 6.71 -3.27 -3.59
C ASP A 184 6.11 -3.88 -2.30
N GLY A 185 5.06 -3.23 -1.78
CA GLY A 185 4.33 -3.71 -0.61
C GLY A 185 5.02 -3.48 0.74
N ASN A 186 6.02 -2.60 0.81
CA ASN A 186 6.70 -2.21 2.04
C ASN A 186 6.77 -0.69 2.19
N TYR A 187 6.81 -0.21 3.44
CA TYR A 187 7.14 1.17 3.74
C TYR A 187 8.65 1.36 3.85
N TYR A 188 9.11 2.46 3.28
CA TYR A 188 10.49 2.91 3.33
C TYR A 188 10.54 4.33 3.89
N LEU A 189 11.33 4.53 4.93
CA LEU A 189 11.65 5.86 5.44
C LEU A 189 12.79 6.45 4.62
N TYR A 190 12.55 7.60 3.98
CA TYR A 190 13.57 8.44 3.40
C TYR A 190 14.03 9.45 4.44
N ALA A 191 15.29 9.37 4.86
CA ALA A 191 15.81 10.16 5.97
C ALA A 191 17.23 10.65 5.73
N TYR A 192 17.52 11.86 6.20
CA TYR A 192 18.85 12.43 6.20
C TYR A 192 19.65 11.92 7.40
N VAL A 193 20.87 11.46 7.14
CA VAL A 193 21.81 10.92 8.11
C VAL A 193 22.94 11.95 8.30
N SER A 194 22.93 12.68 9.40
CA SER A 194 23.86 13.79 9.67
C SER A 194 25.32 13.36 9.63
N GLU A 195 25.65 12.17 10.18
CA GLU A 195 27.00 11.59 10.17
C GLU A 195 27.57 11.43 8.75
N LYS A 196 26.71 11.22 7.77
CA LYS A 196 27.08 10.98 6.36
C LYS A 196 26.81 12.17 5.45
N LYS A 197 26.12 13.18 5.98
CA LYS A 197 25.63 14.34 5.23
C LYS A 197 24.86 13.95 3.96
N ASP A 198 24.10 12.85 4.04
CA ASP A 198 23.43 12.25 2.89
C ASP A 198 22.10 11.58 3.27
N PHE A 199 21.22 11.38 2.29
CA PHE A 199 19.95 10.67 2.46
C PHE A 199 20.14 9.17 2.38
N ARG A 200 19.34 8.46 3.19
CA ARG A 200 19.27 7.01 3.19
C ARG A 200 17.84 6.55 3.29
N THR A 201 17.61 5.36 2.75
CA THR A 201 16.34 4.68 2.81
C THR A 201 16.40 3.53 3.81
N PHE A 202 15.41 3.45 4.70
CA PHE A 202 15.27 2.39 5.70
C PHE A 202 13.93 1.70 5.55
N ARG A 203 13.91 0.38 5.49
CA ARG A 203 12.65 -0.39 5.54
C ARG A 203 12.07 -0.31 6.94
N VAL A 204 10.81 0.12 7.04
CA VAL A 204 10.15 0.35 8.34
C VAL A 204 9.92 -0.96 9.09
N ASP A 205 9.66 -2.07 8.39
CA ASP A 205 9.49 -3.40 9.00
C ASP A 205 10.77 -3.98 9.64
N ARG A 206 11.93 -3.34 9.37
CA ARG A 206 13.23 -3.65 9.97
C ARG A 206 13.67 -2.67 11.04
N MET A 207 12.82 -1.72 11.38
CA MET A 207 13.06 -0.75 12.43
C MET A 207 12.41 -1.22 13.73
N GLU A 208 13.07 -0.99 14.83
CA GLU A 208 12.56 -1.31 16.17
C GLU A 208 12.80 -0.19 17.15
N LYS A 209 11.90 -0.08 18.12
CA LYS A 209 11.98 0.89 19.22
C LYS A 209 12.15 2.31 18.70
N ILE A 210 11.33 2.68 17.70
CA ILE A 210 11.30 4.05 17.17
C ILE A 210 10.88 5.00 18.28
N ALA A 211 11.66 6.07 18.45
CA ALA A 211 11.36 7.17 19.36
C ALA A 211 11.53 8.51 18.63
N VAL A 212 10.53 9.35 18.77
CA VAL A 212 10.58 10.75 18.33
C VAL A 212 11.47 11.52 19.30
N LEU A 213 12.41 12.29 18.78
CA LEU A 213 13.35 13.06 19.58
C LEU A 213 12.96 14.54 19.60
N PRO A 214 13.32 15.30 20.64
CA PRO A 214 13.02 16.73 20.71
C PRO A 214 13.83 17.57 19.70
N GLU A 215 14.93 17.03 19.18
CA GLU A 215 15.82 17.70 18.23
C GLU A 215 15.14 17.87 16.87
N LYS A 216 15.32 19.06 16.29
CA LYS A 216 14.80 19.37 14.96
C LYS A 216 15.56 18.66 13.84
N ARG A 217 14.86 18.39 12.74
CA ARG A 217 15.46 17.78 11.55
C ARG A 217 16.56 18.63 10.95
N GLU A 218 17.55 17.98 10.40
CA GLU A 218 18.64 18.55 9.58
C GLU A 218 18.49 18.11 8.12
N GLY A 219 19.17 18.80 7.20
CA GLY A 219 19.21 18.41 5.78
C GLY A 219 18.08 18.97 4.93
N LYS A 220 17.33 20.00 5.40
CA LYS A 220 16.23 20.60 4.66
C LYS A 220 16.65 21.13 3.29
N GLU A 221 17.74 21.90 3.22
CA GLU A 221 18.22 22.48 1.95
C GLU A 221 18.60 21.42 0.91
N ALA A 222 19.06 20.26 1.38
CA ALA A 222 19.35 19.14 0.51
C ALA A 222 18.05 18.42 0.07
N PHE A 223 17.06 18.33 0.97
CA PHE A 223 15.75 17.72 0.66
C PHE A 223 14.94 18.55 -0.33
N ASP A 224 14.95 19.87 -0.20
CA ASP A 224 14.20 20.80 -1.07
C ASP A 224 14.65 20.72 -2.56
N LYS A 225 15.81 20.11 -2.81
CA LYS A 225 16.35 19.84 -4.16
C LYS A 225 15.95 18.48 -4.72
N VAL A 226 15.30 17.62 -3.93
CA VAL A 226 14.94 16.25 -4.32
C VAL A 226 13.50 16.22 -4.83
N ASP A 227 13.30 15.85 -6.08
CA ASP A 227 11.99 15.41 -6.57
C ASP A 227 11.75 13.95 -6.16
N LEU A 228 10.86 13.73 -5.19
CA LEU A 228 10.56 12.39 -4.67
C LEU A 228 9.91 11.47 -5.72
N ASN A 229 9.15 12.01 -6.69
CA ASN A 229 8.51 11.23 -7.73
C ASN A 229 9.57 10.75 -8.75
N GLU A 230 10.43 11.67 -9.16
CA GLU A 230 11.57 11.38 -10.04
C GLU A 230 12.52 10.40 -9.37
N TYR A 231 12.79 10.60 -8.08
CA TYR A 231 13.59 9.70 -7.27
C TYR A 231 13.02 8.28 -7.21
N GLN A 232 11.71 8.10 -7.01
CA GLN A 232 11.09 6.77 -6.98
C GLN A 232 11.18 6.04 -8.32
N SER A 233 11.00 6.74 -9.43
CA SER A 233 11.10 6.13 -10.77
C SER A 233 12.52 5.72 -11.14
N ALA A 234 13.52 6.49 -10.68
CA ALA A 234 14.93 6.24 -10.95
C ALA A 234 15.54 5.09 -10.13
N VAL A 235 14.95 4.78 -8.94
CA VAL A 235 15.51 3.81 -8.01
C VAL A 235 14.89 2.42 -8.19
N PHE A 236 15.74 1.41 -8.35
CA PHE A 236 15.34 0.00 -8.40
C PHE A 236 15.53 -0.66 -7.02
N ASN A 237 14.45 -1.27 -6.50
CA ASN A 237 14.44 -1.94 -5.18
C ASN A 237 14.95 -1.07 -4.02
N MET A 238 14.77 0.26 -4.10
CA MET A 238 15.18 1.23 -3.08
C MET A 238 16.68 1.19 -2.72
N PHE A 239 17.53 0.69 -3.62
CA PHE A 239 18.98 0.82 -3.54
C PHE A 239 19.39 2.17 -4.12
N VAL A 240 19.79 3.08 -3.24
CA VAL A 240 20.10 4.46 -3.58
C VAL A 240 21.60 4.64 -3.73
N LYS A 241 22.02 5.09 -4.92
CA LYS A 241 23.38 5.56 -5.22
C LYS A 241 23.28 6.80 -6.09
N PRO A 242 23.11 8.00 -5.51
CA PRO A 242 22.95 9.23 -6.28
C PRO A 242 24.09 9.48 -7.27
N GLU A 243 25.30 9.08 -6.91
CA GLU A 243 26.48 9.17 -7.77
C GLU A 243 26.42 8.32 -9.05
N LYS A 244 25.46 7.40 -9.12
CA LYS A 244 25.22 6.52 -10.27
C LYS A 244 23.97 6.87 -11.06
N GLU A 245 23.52 8.11 -10.98
CA GLU A 245 22.37 8.58 -11.73
C GLU A 245 22.75 8.95 -13.15
N TYR A 246 22.05 8.37 -14.12
CA TYR A 246 22.28 8.54 -15.55
C TYR A 246 20.97 8.66 -16.33
N THR A 247 21.00 9.43 -17.43
CA THR A 247 19.99 9.30 -18.47
C THR A 247 20.42 8.16 -19.39
N VAL A 248 19.70 7.05 -19.33
CA VAL A 248 20.03 5.83 -20.08
C VAL A 248 19.11 5.71 -21.28
N LYS A 249 19.69 5.44 -22.46
CA LYS A 249 18.92 5.09 -23.65
C LYS A 249 18.81 3.57 -23.76
N LEU A 250 17.57 3.09 -23.70
CA LEU A 250 17.24 1.68 -23.89
C LEU A 250 16.70 1.44 -25.30
N ARG A 251 16.99 0.30 -25.88
CA ARG A 251 16.36 -0.25 -27.07
C ARG A 251 15.53 -1.45 -26.68
N CYS A 252 14.24 -1.43 -27.02
CA CYS A 252 13.28 -2.45 -26.64
C CYS A 252 12.51 -2.95 -27.85
N ILE A 253 12.08 -4.21 -27.85
CA ILE A 253 11.09 -4.68 -28.84
C ILE A 253 9.73 -4.05 -28.55
N ASN A 254 8.89 -3.86 -29.57
CA ASN A 254 7.61 -3.16 -29.45
C ASN A 254 6.67 -3.73 -28.37
N SER A 255 6.71 -5.03 -28.12
CA SER A 255 5.89 -5.68 -27.10
C SER A 255 6.29 -5.31 -25.66
N LEU A 256 7.35 -4.58 -25.42
CA LEU A 256 7.74 -4.07 -24.11
C LEU A 256 7.26 -2.62 -23.86
N ALA A 257 6.45 -2.03 -24.75
CA ALA A 257 5.96 -0.68 -24.57
C ALA A 257 5.18 -0.51 -23.25
N ASP A 258 4.28 -1.44 -22.95
CA ASP A 258 3.51 -1.43 -21.68
C ASP A 258 4.43 -1.50 -20.45
N VAL A 259 5.47 -2.34 -20.50
CA VAL A 259 6.44 -2.46 -19.40
C VAL A 259 7.17 -1.15 -19.13
N ILE A 260 7.54 -0.42 -20.20
CA ILE A 260 8.18 0.89 -20.06
C ILE A 260 7.21 1.93 -19.54
N ILE A 261 5.98 1.96 -20.04
CA ILE A 261 4.93 2.89 -19.59
C ILE A 261 4.57 2.62 -18.12
N ASP A 262 4.38 1.36 -17.74
CA ASP A 262 4.06 0.97 -16.36
C ASP A 262 5.18 1.36 -15.38
N ARG A 263 6.43 1.34 -15.82
CA ARG A 263 7.58 1.63 -14.97
C ARG A 263 7.90 3.12 -14.88
N PHE A 264 7.84 3.84 -16.01
CA PHE A 264 8.35 5.22 -16.12
C PHE A 264 7.25 6.26 -16.40
N GLY A 265 5.99 5.81 -16.50
CA GLY A 265 4.85 6.68 -16.74
C GLY A 265 4.51 6.85 -18.24
N LYS A 266 3.33 7.43 -18.48
CA LYS A 266 2.81 7.64 -19.85
C LYS A 266 3.52 8.76 -20.62
N ASP A 267 4.19 9.66 -19.90
CA ASP A 267 4.85 10.84 -20.49
C ASP A 267 6.23 10.50 -21.09
N VAL A 268 6.68 9.26 -20.93
CA VAL A 268 7.94 8.79 -21.51
C VAL A 268 7.84 8.73 -23.03
N MET A 269 8.83 9.34 -23.70
CA MET A 269 8.86 9.38 -25.16
C MET A 269 9.40 8.07 -25.74
N LEU A 270 8.55 7.28 -26.41
CA LEU A 270 8.91 6.09 -27.15
C LEU A 270 9.17 6.46 -28.62
N ILE A 271 10.39 6.27 -29.09
CA ILE A 271 10.83 6.62 -30.45
C ILE A 271 10.97 5.33 -31.27
N PRO A 272 10.18 5.14 -32.35
CA PRO A 272 10.31 3.97 -33.20
C PRO A 272 11.74 3.77 -33.72
N ASP A 273 12.21 2.52 -33.73
CA ASP A 273 13.54 2.10 -34.23
C ASP A 273 13.38 0.89 -35.15
N GLY A 274 13.00 1.18 -36.39
CA GLY A 274 12.60 0.16 -37.38
C GLY A 274 11.17 -0.35 -37.13
N ASN A 275 10.85 -1.54 -37.62
CA ASN A 275 9.49 -2.10 -37.55
C ASN A 275 9.18 -2.80 -36.22
N ASP A 276 10.21 -3.34 -35.55
CA ASP A 276 10.02 -4.26 -34.42
C ASP A 276 10.52 -3.71 -33.09
N HIS A 277 11.15 -2.54 -33.10
CA HIS A 277 11.77 -1.95 -31.91
C HIS A 277 11.40 -0.48 -31.71
N PHE A 278 11.62 -0.01 -30.50
CA PHE A 278 11.64 1.41 -30.16
C PHE A 278 12.82 1.71 -29.23
N THR A 279 13.18 2.99 -29.13
CA THR A 279 14.12 3.50 -28.13
C THR A 279 13.43 4.43 -27.17
N VAL A 280 13.93 4.45 -25.93
CA VAL A 280 13.44 5.32 -24.87
C VAL A 280 14.63 5.83 -24.06
N SER A 281 14.58 7.10 -23.64
CA SER A 281 15.55 7.69 -22.72
C SER A 281 14.90 7.87 -21.35
N VAL A 282 15.48 7.24 -20.33
CA VAL A 282 14.95 7.26 -18.96
C VAL A 282 16.05 7.60 -17.97
N ARG A 283 15.69 8.35 -16.92
CA ARG A 283 16.59 8.66 -15.82
C ARG A 283 16.56 7.54 -14.81
N ILE A 284 17.71 6.96 -14.49
CA ILE A 284 17.83 5.82 -13.58
C ILE A 284 19.12 5.88 -12.79
N GLN A 285 19.17 5.13 -11.69
CA GLN A 285 20.43 4.82 -11.01
C GLN A 285 20.97 3.49 -11.51
N ALA A 286 22.17 3.50 -12.13
CA ALA A 286 22.83 2.33 -12.67
C ALA A 286 23.38 1.44 -11.55
N THR A 287 22.54 0.57 -11.02
CA THR A 287 22.80 -0.34 -9.90
C THR A 287 22.55 -1.79 -10.31
N ASP A 288 23.06 -2.75 -9.54
CA ASP A 288 22.83 -4.18 -9.81
C ASP A 288 21.35 -4.55 -9.96
N PRO A 289 20.40 -4.01 -9.17
CA PRO A 289 18.96 -4.20 -9.39
C PRO A 289 18.46 -3.68 -10.74
N PHE A 290 18.97 -2.55 -11.23
CA PHE A 290 18.65 -2.07 -12.58
C PHE A 290 19.17 -3.02 -13.66
N PHE A 291 20.42 -3.46 -13.55
CA PHE A 291 20.99 -4.43 -14.51
C PHE A 291 20.22 -5.76 -14.46
N GLY A 292 19.87 -6.25 -13.28
CA GLY A 292 19.04 -7.43 -13.12
C GLY A 292 17.66 -7.28 -13.75
N TRP A 293 17.04 -6.09 -13.64
CA TRP A 293 15.77 -5.79 -14.30
C TRP A 293 15.91 -5.79 -15.84
N VAL A 294 16.96 -5.20 -16.40
CA VAL A 294 17.23 -5.28 -17.84
C VAL A 294 17.42 -6.74 -18.28
N CYS A 295 18.19 -7.52 -17.51
CA CYS A 295 18.44 -8.95 -17.79
C CYS A 295 17.15 -9.78 -17.78
N SER A 296 16.13 -9.42 -16.98
CA SER A 296 14.87 -10.15 -16.91
C SER A 296 14.12 -10.21 -18.26
N PHE A 297 14.42 -9.29 -19.17
CA PHE A 297 13.87 -9.27 -20.53
C PHE A 297 14.74 -9.99 -21.57
N GLY A 298 15.90 -10.51 -21.17
CA GLY A 298 16.82 -11.22 -22.05
C GLY A 298 17.23 -10.37 -23.26
N ARG A 299 17.11 -10.94 -24.48
CA ARG A 299 17.49 -10.25 -25.73
C ARG A 299 16.51 -9.18 -26.19
N ARG A 300 15.37 -9.00 -25.47
CA ARG A 300 14.29 -8.08 -25.85
C ARG A 300 14.56 -6.63 -25.44
N MET A 301 15.55 -6.40 -24.57
CA MET A 301 15.94 -5.07 -24.09
C MET A 301 17.47 -4.96 -24.07
N LYS A 302 17.99 -3.79 -24.47
CA LYS A 302 19.42 -3.51 -24.48
C LYS A 302 19.69 -2.06 -24.08
N ILE A 303 20.73 -1.84 -23.29
CA ILE A 303 21.26 -0.50 -22.98
C ILE A 303 22.11 -0.05 -24.17
N LEU A 304 21.82 1.14 -24.71
CA LEU A 304 22.57 1.74 -25.81
C LEU A 304 23.54 2.84 -25.36
N HIS A 305 23.14 3.61 -24.33
CA HIS A 305 23.88 4.80 -23.88
C HIS A 305 23.55 5.11 -22.41
N PRO A 306 24.45 5.70 -21.62
CA PRO A 306 25.81 6.13 -21.98
C PRO A 306 26.81 4.96 -21.99
N PRO A 307 27.97 5.12 -22.66
CA PRO A 307 28.98 4.05 -22.73
C PRO A 307 29.42 3.53 -21.35
N ALA A 308 29.51 4.39 -20.35
CA ALA A 308 29.86 4.00 -18.99
C ALA A 308 28.88 2.96 -18.41
N VAL A 309 27.57 3.17 -18.60
CA VAL A 309 26.53 2.22 -18.11
C VAL A 309 26.54 0.93 -18.94
N VAL A 310 26.84 1.00 -20.24
CA VAL A 310 27.00 -0.19 -21.08
C VAL A 310 28.21 -1.03 -20.61
N GLN A 311 29.31 -0.38 -20.22
CA GLN A 311 30.47 -1.07 -19.67
C GLN A 311 30.18 -1.69 -18.32
N GLU A 312 29.52 -0.95 -17.41
CA GLU A 312 29.09 -1.50 -16.09
C GLU A 312 28.17 -2.72 -16.27
N MET A 313 27.28 -2.71 -17.27
CA MET A 313 26.44 -3.86 -17.60
C MET A 313 27.28 -5.06 -18.09
N ASP A 314 28.28 -4.85 -18.94
CA ASP A 314 29.16 -5.91 -19.39
C ASP A 314 29.95 -6.52 -18.22
N GLU A 315 30.49 -5.69 -17.34
CA GLU A 315 31.17 -6.14 -16.11
C GLU A 315 30.23 -6.93 -15.17
N PHE A 316 28.99 -6.48 -15.02
CA PHE A 316 27.95 -7.18 -14.24
C PHE A 316 27.69 -8.57 -14.82
N LEU A 317 27.52 -8.68 -16.14
CA LEU A 317 27.28 -9.96 -16.83
C LEU A 317 28.50 -10.89 -16.74
N LYS A 318 29.71 -10.37 -16.83
CA LYS A 318 30.95 -11.17 -16.68
C LYS A 318 31.03 -11.77 -15.28
N LYS A 319 30.81 -10.99 -14.24
CA LYS A 319 30.82 -11.48 -12.85
C LYS A 319 29.81 -12.62 -12.65
N ILE A 320 28.59 -12.47 -13.17
CA ILE A 320 27.57 -13.53 -13.08
C ILE A 320 28.04 -14.78 -13.85
N THR A 321 28.57 -14.61 -15.06
CA THR A 321 29.03 -15.72 -15.88
C THR A 321 30.18 -16.49 -15.22
N GLU A 322 31.07 -15.77 -14.52
CA GLU A 322 32.20 -16.39 -13.79
C GLU A 322 31.69 -17.27 -12.63
N MET A 323 30.67 -16.82 -11.87
CA MET A 323 30.07 -17.61 -10.78
C MET A 323 29.57 -18.99 -11.25
N TYR A 324 29.03 -19.08 -12.48
CA TYR A 324 28.53 -20.35 -13.04
C TYR A 324 29.59 -21.19 -13.76
N LYS A 325 30.78 -20.65 -14.02
CA LYS A 325 31.91 -21.43 -14.58
C LYS A 325 32.68 -22.21 -13.52
N ASP A 326 32.73 -21.71 -12.29
CA ASP A 326 33.49 -22.35 -11.21
C ASP A 326 32.77 -23.57 -10.60
N GLU A 327 31.42 -23.67 -10.72
CA GLU A 327 30.66 -24.82 -10.25
C GLU A 327 30.85 -26.11 -11.09
N GLY A 328 31.45 -26.03 -12.27
CA GLY A 328 31.74 -27.19 -13.10
C GLY A 328 33.00 -27.98 -12.70
N LYS A 329 33.66 -27.63 -11.60
CA LYS A 329 34.87 -28.27 -11.07
C LYS A 329 34.75 -28.96 -9.72
N MET A 330 33.52 -29.21 -9.24
CA MET A 330 33.25 -30.08 -8.07
C MET A 330 32.78 -31.47 -8.51
#